data_7546d29454a1a4607467e5752f01ec9c
#
_entry.id   7546d29454a1a4607467e5752f01ec9c
#
_cell.length_a   1.000
_cell.length_b   1.000
_cell.length_c   1.000
_cell.angle_alpha   90.00
_cell.angle_beta   90.00
_cell.angle_gamma   90.00
#
_symmetry.space_group_name_H-M   'P 1'
#
loop_
_entity.id
_entity.type
_entity.pdbx_description
1 polymer ?
#
loop_
_entity_poly.entity_id
_entity_poly.type
_entity_poly.pdbx_seq_one_letter_code
_entity_poly.pdbx_strand_id
1 'polypeptide(L)'
;MQNQYTTAGQNGQAPAFERDQSGRYTRKKTFEELPLCDRSSSGKVRPWRTRKMQALGLADIYEGLALRACPEDSPAAVETASALAAAIDTARGLATTPGGIQYNTETGEVIEHSAERKLPAAAAKYLDKAERLSRCAAWTEFERLPDGQSLRLHDASFCRVRLCPMCQWRRSLKLGAQVRRVVERANADHIQETGAAWRWLMVTFTVKNIPGPQLGAEIDRLHKAINNMAKCARWRGAVRGWLRATEVTHNTDRKSKSFDTYHPHLHLLMCVPAGYFSGKGYIRQKEWATLWQHYAGTEYTPIVEVHAIKPEGGGRITDIPAEQQAAAMGKACAEVSKYAAKPGDYIIAADPVLSMNTVELLDKMLDKRRMTSWGGVLKDIAKALQLDDPEGGDLIHIDEEQSADQTAELLAQYVAYCWALGARDYLPQYQRTGPTEQAERLAAAADRRRLRAGRAAAAIGEFQAAMDTVDIYMQAAGWDTREQVKAAQELRTLPRAVIEKRISEYQAAIELPEGWEEKKP
;
A
#
# COMPACT_ATOMS: atom_id res chain seq x y z
N MET A 1 -1.56 -28.02 -20.46
CA MET A 1 -1.99 -27.13 -21.56
C MET A 1 -0.79 -26.33 -21.96
N GLN A 2 -0.28 -26.55 -23.16
CA GLN A 2 0.89 -25.87 -23.66
C GLN A 2 0.54 -24.41 -23.98
N ASN A 3 1.21 -23.47 -23.32
CA ASN A 3 1.15 -22.06 -23.67
C ASN A 3 1.83 -21.87 -25.03
N GLN A 4 1.06 -21.61 -26.04
CA GLN A 4 1.57 -21.15 -27.33
C GLN A 4 1.99 -19.69 -27.17
N TYR A 5 3.29 -19.48 -27.00
CA TYR A 5 3.91 -18.17 -27.20
C TYR A 5 3.94 -17.90 -28.70
N THR A 6 3.08 -17.03 -29.19
CA THR A 6 3.21 -16.45 -30.52
C THR A 6 4.32 -15.41 -30.48
N THR A 7 5.46 -15.74 -31.02
CA THR A 7 6.49 -14.79 -31.39
C THR A 7 5.88 -13.78 -32.37
N ALA A 8 5.78 -12.52 -31.95
CA ALA A 8 5.39 -11.42 -32.81
C ALA A 8 6.44 -11.24 -33.93
N GLY A 9 6.04 -11.43 -35.14
CA GLY A 9 6.87 -11.14 -36.26
C GLY A 9 6.33 -11.69 -37.56
N GLN A 10 5.42 -10.98 -38.18
CA GLN A 10 5.26 -10.93 -39.64
C GLN A 10 4.08 -10.01 -40.01
N ASN A 11 4.25 -8.71 -39.78
CA ASN A 11 3.59 -7.70 -40.58
C ASN A 11 4.70 -6.83 -41.17
N GLY A 12 4.99 -7.05 -42.48
CA GLY A 12 6.05 -6.38 -43.21
C GLY A 12 5.78 -4.91 -43.50
N GLN A 13 5.61 -4.09 -42.46
CA GLN A 13 5.70 -2.65 -42.59
C GLN A 13 7.18 -2.26 -42.46
N ALA A 14 7.71 -1.58 -43.48
CA ALA A 14 9.06 -1.03 -43.47
C ALA A 14 9.24 -0.16 -42.21
N PRO A 15 10.40 -0.23 -41.51
CA PRO A 15 10.65 0.56 -40.31
C PRO A 15 10.48 2.05 -40.62
N ALA A 16 9.64 2.73 -39.82
CA ALA A 16 9.49 4.17 -39.94
C ALA A 16 10.77 4.86 -39.44
N PHE A 17 11.29 5.79 -40.22
CA PHE A 17 12.45 6.61 -39.86
C PHE A 17 11.99 8.01 -39.50
N GLU A 18 12.60 8.60 -38.50
CA GLU A 18 12.41 10.02 -38.12
C GLU A 18 13.75 10.75 -38.19
N ARG A 19 13.71 12.06 -38.41
CA ARG A 19 14.91 12.90 -38.35
C ARG A 19 15.16 13.33 -36.92
N ASP A 20 16.37 13.08 -36.40
CA ASP A 20 16.81 13.62 -35.13
C ASP A 20 17.11 15.13 -35.22
N GLN A 21 17.42 15.75 -34.09
CA GLN A 21 17.75 17.17 -34.01
C GLN A 21 18.99 17.57 -34.84
N SER A 22 19.81 16.60 -35.22
CA SER A 22 20.97 16.79 -36.10
C SER A 22 20.65 16.60 -37.59
N GLY A 23 19.40 16.30 -37.94
CA GLY A 23 18.95 16.05 -39.32
C GLY A 23 19.26 14.65 -39.83
N ARG A 24 19.79 13.74 -39.01
CA ARG A 24 20.04 12.34 -39.41
C ARG A 24 18.77 11.51 -39.33
N TYR A 25 18.58 10.61 -40.28
CA TYR A 25 17.51 9.65 -40.22
C TYR A 25 17.85 8.55 -39.21
N THR A 26 17.05 8.42 -38.15
CA THR A 26 17.13 7.34 -37.21
C THR A 26 15.90 6.46 -37.33
N ARG A 27 16.06 5.14 -37.13
CA ARG A 27 14.92 4.23 -37.09
C ARG A 27 14.03 4.65 -35.90
N LYS A 28 12.75 4.90 -36.20
CA LYS A 28 11.76 5.14 -35.14
C LYS A 28 11.65 3.86 -34.30
N LYS A 29 12.03 3.95 -33.03
CA LYS A 29 11.89 2.82 -32.11
C LYS A 29 10.42 2.48 -31.95
N THR A 30 10.09 1.19 -32.06
CA THR A 30 8.76 0.73 -31.68
C THR A 30 8.55 0.91 -30.19
N PHE A 31 7.32 0.96 -29.72
CA PHE A 31 7.02 1.04 -28.27
C PHE A 31 7.71 -0.09 -27.50
N GLU A 32 7.89 -1.25 -28.12
CA GLU A 32 8.55 -2.44 -27.57
C GLU A 32 10.05 -2.26 -27.32
N GLU A 33 10.67 -1.26 -27.95
CA GLU A 33 12.10 -0.97 -27.85
C GLU A 33 12.39 0.21 -26.89
N LEU A 34 11.34 0.87 -26.39
CA LEU A 34 11.50 2.05 -25.53
C LEU A 34 11.52 1.68 -24.05
N PRO A 35 12.39 2.31 -23.26
CA PRO A 35 12.34 2.21 -21.80
C PRO A 35 10.99 2.65 -21.24
N LEU A 36 10.67 2.18 -20.04
CA LEU A 36 9.43 2.53 -19.34
C LEU A 36 9.26 4.06 -19.24
N CYS A 37 8.22 4.58 -19.86
CA CYS A 37 7.82 5.99 -19.82
C CYS A 37 6.39 6.11 -19.31
N ASP A 38 6.19 5.79 -18.03
CA ASP A 38 4.91 5.98 -17.36
C ASP A 38 4.74 7.46 -16.97
N ARG A 39 3.57 8.04 -17.32
CA ARG A 39 3.26 9.45 -17.07
C ARG A 39 2.07 9.59 -16.12
N SER A 40 2.12 10.63 -15.28
CA SER A 40 0.97 11.04 -14.48
C SER A 40 -0.08 11.73 -15.36
N SER A 41 -1.29 11.92 -14.83
CA SER A 41 -2.35 12.70 -15.49
C SER A 41 -1.93 14.12 -15.87
N SER A 42 -0.94 14.69 -15.19
CA SER A 42 -0.32 15.98 -15.55
C SER A 42 0.79 15.87 -16.60
N GLY A 43 1.00 14.71 -17.23
CA GLY A 43 2.03 14.46 -18.26
C GLY A 43 3.45 14.29 -17.73
N LYS A 44 3.67 14.40 -16.41
CA LYS A 44 5.00 14.25 -15.79
C LYS A 44 5.42 12.79 -15.74
N VAL A 45 6.63 12.47 -16.20
CA VAL A 45 7.20 11.11 -16.11
C VAL A 45 7.34 10.68 -14.66
N ARG A 46 6.82 9.52 -14.33
CA ARG A 46 6.89 8.93 -12.99
C ARG A 46 8.29 8.38 -12.73
N PRO A 47 8.83 8.50 -11.50
CA PRO A 47 10.25 8.28 -11.20
C PRO A 47 10.61 6.81 -10.94
N TRP A 48 10.10 5.84 -11.71
CA TRP A 48 10.35 4.40 -11.55
C TRP A 48 11.85 4.09 -11.49
N ARG A 49 12.61 4.55 -12.51
CA ARG A 49 14.06 4.35 -12.59
C ARG A 49 14.79 4.91 -11.37
N THR A 50 14.52 6.17 -11.01
CA THR A 50 15.16 6.82 -9.86
C THR A 50 14.87 6.08 -8.56
N ARG A 51 13.62 5.66 -8.35
CA ARG A 51 13.22 4.95 -7.14
C ARG A 51 13.84 3.56 -7.06
N LYS A 52 13.97 2.88 -8.20
CA LYS A 52 14.66 1.59 -8.29
C LYS A 52 16.14 1.72 -7.95
N MET A 53 16.84 2.69 -8.53
CA MET A 53 18.24 2.97 -8.21
C MET A 53 18.45 3.26 -6.72
N GLN A 54 17.55 4.06 -6.12
CA GLN A 54 17.61 4.33 -4.67
C GLN A 54 17.32 3.07 -3.84
N ALA A 55 16.43 2.18 -4.28
CA ALA A 55 16.15 0.93 -3.58
C ALA A 55 17.35 -0.02 -3.64
N LEU A 56 18.08 -0.07 -4.76
CA LEU A 56 19.33 -0.83 -4.88
C LEU A 56 20.41 -0.27 -3.99
N GLY A 57 20.62 1.05 -3.96
CA GLY A 57 21.58 1.67 -3.04
C GLY A 57 21.24 1.45 -1.56
N LEU A 58 19.95 1.34 -1.22
CA LEU A 58 19.54 0.94 0.12
C LEU A 58 19.80 -0.55 0.39
N ALA A 59 19.68 -1.42 -0.62
CA ALA A 59 20.06 -2.83 -0.48
C ALA A 59 21.54 -2.97 -0.15
N ASP A 60 22.43 -2.26 -0.88
CA ASP A 60 23.87 -2.22 -0.59
C ASP A 60 24.18 -1.79 0.86
N ILE A 61 23.42 -0.82 1.39
CA ILE A 61 23.56 -0.38 2.79
C ILE A 61 23.15 -1.51 3.76
N TYR A 62 22.05 -2.24 3.50
CA TYR A 62 21.65 -3.36 4.35
C TYR A 62 22.63 -4.53 4.27
N GLU A 63 23.27 -4.78 3.13
CA GLU A 63 24.36 -5.74 2.99
C GLU A 63 25.56 -5.34 3.86
N GLY A 64 25.96 -4.06 3.84
CA GLY A 64 26.98 -3.53 4.72
C GLY A 64 26.63 -3.68 6.21
N LEU A 65 25.34 -3.49 6.58
CA LEU A 65 24.87 -3.73 7.95
C LEU A 65 24.92 -5.22 8.33
N ALA A 66 24.64 -6.11 7.41
CA ALA A 66 24.74 -7.56 7.63
C ALA A 66 26.19 -7.97 7.89
N LEU A 67 27.15 -7.46 7.09
CA LEU A 67 28.57 -7.69 7.31
C LEU A 67 29.02 -7.17 8.69
N ARG A 68 28.61 -5.95 9.06
CA ARG A 68 28.92 -5.35 10.37
C ARG A 68 28.34 -6.14 11.55
N ALA A 69 27.23 -6.83 11.35
CA ALA A 69 26.62 -7.66 12.38
C ALA A 69 27.26 -9.05 12.56
N CYS A 70 28.21 -9.42 11.70
CA CYS A 70 29.03 -10.62 11.84
C CYS A 70 30.26 -10.33 12.68
N PRO A 71 30.65 -11.18 13.66
CA PRO A 71 31.88 -11.01 14.44
C PRO A 71 33.11 -11.05 13.53
N GLU A 72 34.08 -10.12 13.74
CA GLU A 72 35.28 -9.96 12.89
C GLU A 72 36.14 -11.25 12.81
N ASP A 73 36.18 -12.04 13.88
CA ASP A 73 36.97 -13.29 13.98
C ASP A 73 36.18 -14.55 13.58
N SER A 74 34.99 -14.40 13.10
CA SER A 74 34.13 -15.56 12.75
C SER A 74 34.43 -16.01 11.32
N PRO A 75 34.67 -17.33 11.10
CA PRO A 75 34.67 -17.89 9.74
C PRO A 75 33.40 -17.53 8.95
N ALA A 76 32.31 -17.24 9.65
CA ALA A 76 31.09 -16.70 9.10
C ALA A 76 31.25 -15.29 8.49
N ALA A 77 32.15 -14.44 8.96
CA ALA A 77 32.38 -13.13 8.36
C ALA A 77 33.08 -13.26 7.00
N VAL A 78 34.06 -14.16 6.91
CA VAL A 78 34.75 -14.47 5.63
C VAL A 78 33.81 -15.18 4.67
N GLU A 79 32.97 -16.10 5.18
CA GLU A 79 32.02 -16.88 4.40
C GLU A 79 30.77 -16.04 4.03
N THR A 80 30.37 -15.08 4.89
CA THR A 80 29.32 -14.09 4.57
C THR A 80 29.81 -13.11 3.50
N ALA A 81 31.06 -12.68 3.54
CA ALA A 81 31.66 -11.91 2.46
C ALA A 81 31.76 -12.75 1.18
N SER A 82 32.05 -14.05 1.28
CA SER A 82 32.07 -14.99 0.16
C SER A 82 30.66 -15.34 -0.32
N ALA A 83 29.70 -15.54 0.58
CA ALA A 83 28.28 -15.74 0.23
C ALA A 83 27.63 -14.48 -0.32
N LEU A 84 28.06 -13.30 0.13
CA LEU A 84 27.64 -12.02 -0.42
C LEU A 84 28.26 -11.80 -1.82
N ALA A 85 29.53 -12.13 -1.99
CA ALA A 85 30.17 -12.15 -3.31
C ALA A 85 29.47 -13.17 -4.24
N ALA A 86 29.12 -14.35 -3.72
CA ALA A 86 28.36 -15.38 -4.44
C ALA A 86 26.90 -14.95 -4.70
N ALA A 87 26.23 -14.25 -3.78
CA ALA A 87 24.89 -13.68 -4.00
C ALA A 87 24.92 -12.53 -5.03
N ILE A 88 25.98 -11.74 -5.05
CA ILE A 88 26.26 -10.73 -6.08
C ILE A 88 26.55 -11.40 -7.42
N ASP A 89 27.30 -12.50 -7.42
CA ASP A 89 27.56 -13.30 -8.64
C ASP A 89 26.33 -14.10 -9.07
N THR A 90 25.45 -14.52 -8.14
CA THR A 90 24.13 -15.16 -8.41
C THR A 90 23.20 -14.20 -9.13
N ALA A 91 23.19 -12.93 -8.75
CA ALA A 91 22.49 -11.89 -9.51
C ALA A 91 23.10 -11.67 -10.91
N ARG A 92 24.28 -12.20 -11.16
CA ARG A 92 25.05 -12.04 -12.41
C ARG A 92 25.09 -13.27 -13.32
N GLY A 93 24.59 -14.42 -12.93
CA GLY A 93 24.64 -15.56 -13.83
C GLY A 93 24.40 -16.96 -13.26
N LEU A 94 23.81 -17.10 -12.08
CA LEU A 94 23.45 -18.42 -11.55
C LEU A 94 21.96 -18.72 -11.78
N ALA A 95 21.64 -19.92 -12.23
CA ALA A 95 20.28 -20.42 -12.33
C ALA A 95 19.97 -21.39 -11.19
N THR A 96 18.75 -21.31 -10.65
CA THR A 96 18.26 -22.23 -9.62
C THR A 96 17.22 -23.16 -10.25
N THR A 97 17.38 -24.47 -10.06
CA THR A 97 16.40 -25.46 -10.50
C THR A 97 15.09 -25.35 -9.68
N PRO A 98 13.96 -25.87 -10.19
CA PRO A 98 12.71 -25.95 -9.40
C PRO A 98 12.84 -26.70 -8.07
N GLY A 99 13.91 -27.47 -7.87
CA GLY A 99 14.23 -28.19 -6.63
C GLY A 99 15.20 -27.44 -5.69
N GLY A 100 15.54 -26.18 -5.99
CA GLY A 100 16.41 -25.36 -5.14
C GLY A 100 17.92 -25.61 -5.29
N ILE A 101 18.35 -26.42 -6.26
CA ILE A 101 19.77 -26.68 -6.52
C ILE A 101 20.34 -25.53 -7.36
N GLN A 102 21.41 -24.91 -6.86
CA GLN A 102 22.14 -23.87 -7.59
C GLN A 102 23.25 -24.48 -8.44
N TYR A 103 23.41 -24.00 -9.64
CA TYR A 103 24.49 -24.38 -10.56
C TYR A 103 25.02 -23.18 -11.32
N ASN A 104 26.29 -23.24 -11.64
CA ASN A 104 26.95 -22.22 -12.49
C ASN A 104 26.44 -22.39 -13.92
N THR A 105 25.87 -21.33 -14.51
CA THR A 105 25.30 -21.37 -15.87
C THR A 105 26.34 -21.51 -16.97
N GLU A 106 27.61 -21.17 -16.71
CA GLU A 106 28.70 -21.30 -17.70
C GLU A 106 29.41 -22.64 -17.62
N THR A 107 29.58 -23.21 -16.40
CA THR A 107 30.32 -24.45 -16.20
C THR A 107 29.43 -25.68 -16.00
N GLY A 108 28.15 -25.50 -15.68
CA GLY A 108 27.22 -26.59 -15.34
C GLY A 108 27.51 -27.25 -13.98
N GLU A 109 28.46 -26.73 -13.22
CA GLU A 109 28.88 -27.28 -11.93
C GLU A 109 27.79 -27.02 -10.87
N VAL A 110 27.40 -28.09 -10.15
CA VAL A 110 26.47 -28.01 -9.01
C VAL A 110 27.22 -27.46 -7.81
N ILE A 111 26.68 -26.40 -7.21
CA ILE A 111 27.25 -25.82 -5.99
C ILE A 111 26.65 -26.57 -4.79
N GLU A 112 27.41 -27.50 -4.22
CA GLU A 112 27.05 -28.13 -2.95
C GLU A 112 27.19 -27.11 -1.80
N HIS A 113 26.09 -26.80 -1.16
CA HIS A 113 26.11 -26.00 0.06
C HIS A 113 26.70 -26.84 1.21
N SER A 114 27.91 -26.49 1.64
CA SER A 114 28.45 -26.97 2.92
C SER A 114 27.52 -26.60 4.06
N ALA A 115 27.34 -27.50 5.03
CA ALA A 115 26.41 -27.46 6.16
C ALA A 115 26.03 -26.05 6.64
N GLU A 116 24.74 -25.74 6.72
CA GLU A 116 24.11 -24.49 7.15
C GLU A 116 24.75 -23.94 8.44
N ARG A 117 25.74 -23.07 8.32
CA ARG A 117 26.17 -22.25 9.45
C ARG A 117 25.14 -21.12 9.60
N LYS A 118 24.41 -21.15 10.70
CA LYS A 118 23.41 -20.15 11.02
C LYS A 118 24.08 -18.77 11.17
N LEU A 119 23.78 -17.86 10.27
CA LEU A 119 24.12 -16.45 10.39
C LEU A 119 23.57 -15.87 11.70
N PRO A 120 24.27 -14.88 12.30
CA PRO A 120 23.69 -14.11 13.40
C PRO A 120 22.31 -13.57 13.01
N ALA A 121 21.33 -13.65 13.91
CA ALA A 121 19.94 -13.26 13.60
C ALA A 121 19.82 -11.83 13.06
N ALA A 122 20.69 -10.92 13.52
CA ALA A 122 20.72 -9.54 13.00
C ALA A 122 21.21 -9.50 11.55
N ALA A 123 22.28 -10.23 11.22
CA ALA A 123 22.82 -10.31 9.86
C ALA A 123 21.80 -10.92 8.89
N ALA A 124 21.17 -12.04 9.28
CA ALA A 124 20.12 -12.69 8.48
C ALA A 124 18.94 -11.73 8.20
N LYS A 125 18.51 -10.93 9.20
CA LYS A 125 17.44 -9.94 9.04
C LYS A 125 17.82 -8.83 8.05
N TYR A 126 19.07 -8.38 8.06
CA TYR A 126 19.54 -7.35 7.13
C TYR A 126 19.65 -7.90 5.71
N LEU A 127 20.16 -9.12 5.53
CA LEU A 127 20.22 -9.79 4.22
C LEU A 127 18.84 -10.03 3.63
N ASP A 128 17.85 -10.49 4.41
CA ASP A 128 16.45 -10.59 3.95
C ASP A 128 15.94 -9.25 3.39
N LYS A 129 16.22 -8.16 4.09
CA LYS A 129 15.81 -6.83 3.61
C LYS A 129 16.56 -6.42 2.34
N ALA A 130 17.85 -6.69 2.24
CA ALA A 130 18.66 -6.39 1.06
C ALA A 130 18.13 -7.15 -0.16
N GLU A 131 17.88 -8.45 -0.03
CA GLU A 131 17.31 -9.28 -1.10
C GLU A 131 15.93 -8.79 -1.54
N ARG A 132 15.05 -8.52 -0.60
CA ARG A 132 13.71 -7.97 -0.89
C ARG A 132 13.79 -6.61 -1.60
N LEU A 133 14.71 -5.74 -1.23
CA LEU A 133 14.93 -4.44 -1.86
C LEU A 133 15.46 -4.58 -3.28
N SER A 134 16.41 -5.49 -3.51
CA SER A 134 16.95 -5.76 -4.84
C SER A 134 15.88 -6.28 -5.80
N ARG A 135 14.93 -7.07 -5.31
CA ARG A 135 13.78 -7.57 -6.07
C ARG A 135 12.61 -6.59 -6.17
N CYS A 136 12.60 -5.51 -5.37
CA CYS A 136 11.49 -4.56 -5.32
C CYS A 136 11.26 -3.90 -6.68
N ALA A 137 10.07 -4.10 -7.26
CA ALA A 137 9.71 -3.65 -8.59
C ALA A 137 10.76 -4.00 -9.66
N ALA A 138 11.47 -5.13 -9.51
CA ALA A 138 12.37 -5.61 -10.55
C ALA A 138 11.60 -6.04 -11.79
N TRP A 139 10.38 -6.48 -11.62
CA TRP A 139 9.42 -6.76 -12.66
C TRP A 139 8.13 -5.96 -12.41
N THR A 140 7.54 -5.42 -13.48
CA THR A 140 6.31 -4.63 -13.45
C THR A 140 5.51 -4.90 -14.71
N GLU A 141 4.19 -5.03 -14.60
CA GLU A 141 3.27 -5.13 -15.74
C GLU A 141 2.32 -3.94 -15.73
N PHE A 142 2.14 -3.32 -16.86
CA PHE A 142 1.25 -2.19 -17.05
C PHE A 142 0.16 -2.52 -18.07
N GLU A 143 -1.04 -2.11 -17.77
CA GLU A 143 -2.13 -2.01 -18.73
C GLU A 143 -1.97 -0.72 -19.54
N ARG A 144 -2.07 -0.82 -20.85
CA ARG A 144 -2.10 0.34 -21.74
C ARG A 144 -3.53 0.86 -21.82
N LEU A 145 -3.72 2.13 -21.49
CA LEU A 145 -5.03 2.74 -21.55
C LEU A 145 -5.48 3.00 -23.00
N PRO A 146 -6.80 3.22 -23.25
CA PRO A 146 -7.34 3.40 -24.61
C PRO A 146 -6.74 4.58 -25.38
N ASP A 147 -6.16 5.59 -24.70
CA ASP A 147 -5.41 6.68 -25.32
C ASP A 147 -4.12 6.23 -26.04
N GLY A 148 -3.71 4.96 -25.84
CA GLY A 148 -2.52 4.35 -26.40
C GLY A 148 -1.19 4.88 -25.85
N GLN A 149 -1.20 5.88 -24.97
CA GLN A 149 -0.02 6.56 -24.42
C GLN A 149 0.12 6.42 -22.91
N SER A 150 -0.99 6.36 -22.19
CA SER A 150 -1.01 6.23 -20.74
C SER A 150 -0.89 4.79 -20.30
N LEU A 151 -0.16 4.57 -19.20
CA LEU A 151 0.06 3.28 -18.59
C LEU A 151 -0.56 3.25 -17.19
N ARG A 152 -1.23 2.17 -16.85
CA ARG A 152 -1.74 1.87 -15.51
C ARG A 152 -1.03 0.65 -14.96
N LEU A 153 -0.45 0.75 -13.76
CA LEU A 153 0.21 -0.39 -13.15
C LEU A 153 -0.82 -1.50 -12.88
N HIS A 154 -0.59 -2.67 -13.46
CA HIS A 154 -1.45 -3.85 -13.31
C HIS A 154 -0.87 -4.81 -12.27
N ASP A 155 0.44 -5.10 -12.34
CA ASP A 155 1.11 -5.97 -11.37
C ASP A 155 2.56 -5.56 -11.15
N ALA A 156 3.07 -5.77 -9.93
CA ALA A 156 4.46 -5.56 -9.55
C ALA A 156 4.76 -6.21 -8.21
N SER A 157 6.00 -6.67 -8.00
CA SER A 157 6.45 -7.14 -6.71
C SER A 157 7.03 -6.01 -5.86
N PHE A 158 6.37 -5.66 -4.74
CA PHE A 158 6.85 -4.65 -3.81
C PHE A 158 7.38 -5.28 -2.52
N CYS A 159 8.60 -4.90 -2.10
CA CYS A 159 9.29 -5.48 -0.95
C CYS A 159 8.67 -5.11 0.41
N ARG A 160 7.90 -4.03 0.49
CA ARG A 160 7.27 -3.48 1.71
C ARG A 160 8.25 -3.12 2.84
N VAL A 161 9.56 -3.13 2.60
CA VAL A 161 10.56 -2.63 3.55
C VAL A 161 10.23 -1.17 3.88
N ARG A 162 10.33 -0.81 5.17
CA ARG A 162 9.86 0.50 5.68
C ARG A 162 10.52 1.66 4.96
N LEU A 163 11.83 1.61 4.80
CA LEU A 163 12.64 2.68 4.19
C LEU A 163 12.75 2.56 2.66
N CYS A 164 12.20 1.51 2.02
CA CYS A 164 12.31 1.34 0.57
C CYS A 164 11.77 2.55 -0.19
N PRO A 165 12.58 3.26 -0.99
CA PRO A 165 12.15 4.46 -1.72
C PRO A 165 11.03 4.19 -2.73
N MET A 166 11.03 2.99 -3.35
CA MET A 166 9.99 2.55 -4.27
C MET A 166 8.65 2.38 -3.53
N CYS A 167 8.64 1.61 -2.43
CA CYS A 167 7.43 1.38 -1.65
C CYS A 167 6.91 2.65 -0.97
N GLN A 168 7.81 3.52 -0.48
CA GLN A 168 7.42 4.80 0.12
C GLN A 168 6.75 5.71 -0.92
N TRP A 169 7.30 5.77 -2.14
CA TRP A 169 6.70 6.52 -3.23
C TRP A 169 5.29 6.01 -3.56
N ARG A 170 5.09 4.68 -3.67
CA ARG A 170 3.75 4.12 -3.92
C ARG A 170 2.78 4.42 -2.76
N ARG A 171 3.24 4.31 -1.50
CA ARG A 171 2.45 4.71 -0.31
C ARG A 171 2.05 6.18 -0.35
N SER A 172 2.95 7.07 -0.77
CA SER A 172 2.62 8.50 -0.83
C SER A 172 1.59 8.81 -1.92
N LEU A 173 1.64 8.14 -3.08
CA LEU A 173 0.62 8.25 -4.11
C LEU A 173 -0.74 7.76 -3.59
N LYS A 174 -0.76 6.59 -2.95
CA LYS A 174 -1.97 6.01 -2.35
C LYS A 174 -2.59 6.94 -1.30
N LEU A 175 -1.79 7.41 -0.36
CA LEU A 175 -2.27 8.34 0.66
C LEU A 175 -2.80 9.62 0.03
N GLY A 176 -2.12 10.16 -0.99
CA GLY A 176 -2.56 11.34 -1.73
C GLY A 176 -3.94 11.16 -2.38
N ALA A 177 -4.16 10.01 -3.01
CA ALA A 177 -5.46 9.66 -3.60
C ALA A 177 -6.55 9.52 -2.52
N GLN A 178 -6.24 8.84 -1.42
CA GLN A 178 -7.17 8.69 -0.31
C GLN A 178 -7.54 10.04 0.33
N VAL A 179 -6.55 10.93 0.50
CA VAL A 179 -6.79 12.27 1.06
C VAL A 179 -7.74 13.07 0.17
N ARG A 180 -7.56 13.03 -1.15
CA ARG A 180 -8.48 13.71 -2.08
C ARG A 180 -9.90 13.19 -1.93
N ARG A 181 -10.11 11.89 -1.97
CA ARG A 181 -11.45 11.27 -1.81
C ARG A 181 -12.11 11.65 -0.48
N VAL A 182 -11.35 11.66 0.61
CA VAL A 182 -11.87 12.05 1.93
C VAL A 182 -12.22 13.54 1.96
N VAL A 183 -11.39 14.41 1.38
CA VAL A 183 -11.64 15.86 1.31
C VAL A 183 -12.87 16.16 0.45
N GLU A 184 -12.99 15.55 -0.73
CA GLU A 184 -14.15 15.70 -1.62
C GLU A 184 -15.43 15.26 -0.93
N ARG A 185 -15.43 14.10 -0.31
CA ARG A 185 -16.60 13.59 0.41
C ARG A 185 -16.93 14.46 1.63
N ALA A 186 -15.94 14.89 2.41
CA ALA A 186 -16.15 15.78 3.56
C ALA A 186 -16.80 17.10 3.14
N ASN A 187 -16.34 17.69 2.04
CA ASN A 187 -16.93 18.93 1.51
C ASN A 187 -18.36 18.69 1.02
N ALA A 188 -18.60 17.63 0.26
CA ALA A 188 -19.93 17.29 -0.26
C ALA A 188 -20.95 17.11 0.88
N ASP A 189 -20.62 16.29 1.87
CA ASP A 189 -21.48 16.02 3.04
C ASP A 189 -21.78 17.33 3.80
N HIS A 190 -20.77 18.17 4.05
CA HIS A 190 -20.95 19.41 4.80
C HIS A 190 -21.72 20.48 4.02
N ILE A 191 -21.56 20.55 2.70
CA ILE A 191 -22.37 21.44 1.84
C ILE A 191 -23.83 21.00 1.88
N GLN A 192 -24.09 19.69 1.84
CA GLN A 192 -25.46 19.18 1.92
C GLN A 192 -26.13 19.51 3.28
N GLU A 193 -25.37 19.46 4.36
CA GLU A 193 -25.88 19.72 5.72
C GLU A 193 -26.04 21.22 6.04
N THR A 194 -25.11 22.06 5.59
CA THR A 194 -24.99 23.45 6.06
C THR A 194 -25.02 24.50 4.96
N GLY A 195 -25.01 24.10 3.70
CA GLY A 195 -24.90 24.99 2.55
C GLY A 195 -23.47 25.56 2.32
N ALA A 196 -22.46 25.14 3.09
CA ALA A 196 -21.10 25.69 3.00
C ALA A 196 -20.03 24.58 3.03
N ALA A 197 -18.95 24.74 2.27
CA ALA A 197 -17.82 23.83 2.33
C ALA A 197 -16.94 24.08 3.56
N TRP A 198 -16.20 23.03 3.99
CA TRP A 198 -15.14 23.20 4.98
C TRP A 198 -14.06 24.18 4.51
N ARG A 199 -13.45 24.86 5.46
CA ARG A 199 -12.16 25.53 5.24
C ARG A 199 -11.04 24.58 5.66
N TRP A 200 -9.91 24.66 4.98
CA TRP A 200 -8.79 23.75 5.18
C TRP A 200 -7.54 24.49 5.64
N LEU A 201 -6.88 23.93 6.63
CA LEU A 201 -5.61 24.43 7.16
C LEU A 201 -4.54 23.35 6.97
N MET A 202 -3.35 23.78 6.57
CA MET A 202 -2.12 23.02 6.70
C MET A 202 -1.37 23.55 7.91
N VAL A 203 -1.13 22.70 8.90
CA VAL A 203 -0.42 23.05 10.12
C VAL A 203 0.79 22.15 10.30
N THR A 204 1.95 22.76 10.53
CA THR A 204 3.19 22.03 10.85
C THR A 204 3.57 22.30 12.30
N PHE A 205 3.59 21.24 13.10
CA PHE A 205 4.07 21.27 14.48
C PHE A 205 5.49 20.73 14.54
N THR A 206 6.42 21.53 15.08
CA THR A 206 7.83 21.15 15.16
C THR A 206 8.33 21.06 16.60
N VAL A 207 9.49 20.46 16.76
CA VAL A 207 10.28 20.48 17.99
C VAL A 207 11.75 20.72 17.63
N LYS A 208 12.63 20.96 18.59
CA LYS A 208 14.07 21.03 18.34
C LYS A 208 14.60 19.69 17.85
N ASN A 209 15.72 19.74 17.13
CA ASN A 209 16.47 18.55 16.76
C ASN A 209 16.87 17.74 18.00
N ILE A 210 16.88 16.43 17.84
CA ILE A 210 17.22 15.47 18.91
C ILE A 210 18.26 14.46 18.44
N PRO A 211 19.02 13.86 19.36
CA PRO A 211 19.90 12.74 19.04
C PRO A 211 19.12 11.51 18.56
N GLY A 212 19.71 10.75 17.65
CA GLY A 212 19.07 9.57 17.04
C GLY A 212 18.47 8.57 18.03
N PRO A 213 19.16 8.15 19.10
CA PRO A 213 18.61 7.18 20.07
C PRO A 213 17.30 7.61 20.73
N GLN A 214 17.00 8.91 20.79
CA GLN A 214 15.77 9.46 21.37
C GLN A 214 14.61 9.52 20.38
N LEU A 215 14.86 9.34 19.07
CA LEU A 215 13.89 9.58 18.00
C LEU A 215 12.59 8.79 18.17
N GLY A 216 12.69 7.51 18.51
CA GLY A 216 11.48 6.67 18.66
C GLY A 216 10.56 7.15 19.80
N ALA A 217 11.15 7.42 20.98
CA ALA A 217 10.43 7.92 22.12
C ALA A 217 9.81 9.31 21.86
N GLU A 218 10.54 10.15 21.13
CA GLU A 218 10.07 11.47 20.74
C GLU A 218 8.88 11.40 19.79
N ILE A 219 8.91 10.57 18.77
CA ILE A 219 7.76 10.35 17.86
C ILE A 219 6.53 9.91 18.67
N ASP A 220 6.68 8.95 19.58
CA ASP A 220 5.60 8.45 20.43
C ASP A 220 5.04 9.57 21.33
N ARG A 221 5.91 10.42 21.89
CA ARG A 221 5.55 11.59 22.69
C ARG A 221 4.74 12.60 21.87
N LEU A 222 5.20 12.93 20.64
CA LEU A 222 4.52 13.86 19.74
C LEU A 222 3.14 13.33 19.31
N HIS A 223 3.03 12.03 19.02
CA HIS A 223 1.74 11.41 18.70
C HIS A 223 0.76 11.47 19.88
N LYS A 224 1.24 11.22 21.09
CA LYS A 224 0.43 11.36 22.32
C LYS A 224 0.02 12.81 22.54
N ALA A 225 0.92 13.77 22.29
CA ALA A 225 0.65 15.21 22.43
C ALA A 225 -0.50 15.66 21.53
N ILE A 226 -0.48 15.30 20.21
CA ILE A 226 -1.59 15.60 19.29
C ILE A 226 -2.89 14.96 19.75
N ASN A 227 -2.87 13.69 20.14
CA ASN A 227 -4.07 12.99 20.60
C ASN A 227 -4.67 13.64 21.87
N ASN A 228 -3.85 14.17 22.74
CA ASN A 228 -4.32 14.87 23.95
C ASN A 228 -4.79 16.29 23.62
N MET A 229 -4.05 17.03 22.78
CA MET A 229 -4.46 18.36 22.32
C MET A 229 -5.80 18.33 21.59
N ALA A 230 -6.07 17.28 20.79
CA ALA A 230 -7.33 17.11 20.09
C ALA A 230 -8.55 16.91 21.03
N LYS A 231 -8.34 16.59 22.29
CA LYS A 231 -9.40 16.45 23.30
C LYS A 231 -9.73 17.76 24.01
N CYS A 232 -8.89 18.80 23.93
CA CYS A 232 -9.14 20.05 24.64
C CYS A 232 -10.30 20.84 24.01
N ALA A 233 -10.99 21.64 24.82
CA ALA A 233 -12.14 22.42 24.39
C ALA A 233 -11.78 23.40 23.24
N ARG A 234 -10.59 23.99 23.30
CA ARG A 234 -10.13 24.96 22.30
C ARG A 234 -9.97 24.32 20.92
N TRP A 235 -9.36 23.12 20.84
CA TRP A 235 -9.27 22.34 19.61
C TRP A 235 -10.66 21.94 19.10
N ARG A 236 -11.48 21.32 19.96
CA ARG A 236 -12.82 20.84 19.58
C ARG A 236 -13.75 21.96 19.10
N GLY A 237 -13.57 23.17 19.62
CA GLY A 237 -14.29 24.35 19.17
C GLY A 237 -13.89 24.82 17.77
N ALA A 238 -12.68 24.53 17.32
CA ALA A 238 -12.10 25.00 16.08
C ALA A 238 -12.01 23.94 14.97
N VAL A 239 -11.52 22.74 15.30
CA VAL A 239 -11.17 21.67 14.34
C VAL A 239 -12.20 20.55 14.40
N ARG A 240 -12.72 20.14 13.25
CA ARG A 240 -13.71 19.06 13.14
C ARG A 240 -13.10 17.73 12.74
N GLY A 241 -12.05 17.76 11.94
CA GLY A 241 -11.32 16.57 11.53
C GLY A 241 -9.92 16.91 11.08
N TRP A 242 -9.05 15.92 11.11
CA TRP A 242 -7.65 16.08 10.68
C TRP A 242 -7.06 14.78 10.14
N LEU A 243 -6.03 14.93 9.29
CA LEU A 243 -5.07 13.91 8.98
C LEU A 243 -3.71 14.36 9.53
N ARG A 244 -3.06 13.52 10.32
CA ARG A 244 -1.67 13.72 10.76
C ARG A 244 -0.74 12.87 9.91
N ALA A 245 0.33 13.48 9.40
CA ALA A 245 1.50 12.80 8.83
C ALA A 245 2.75 13.19 9.62
N THR A 246 3.60 12.23 9.93
CA THR A 246 4.85 12.43 10.66
C THR A 246 6.00 12.33 9.67
N GLU A 247 6.86 13.34 9.62
CA GLU A 247 8.08 13.38 8.82
C GLU A 247 9.28 13.50 9.78
N VAL A 248 10.36 12.83 9.44
CA VAL A 248 11.65 12.92 10.14
C VAL A 248 12.67 13.37 9.13
N THR A 249 13.33 14.49 9.38
CA THR A 249 14.50 14.93 8.61
C THR A 249 15.79 14.69 9.40
N HIS A 250 16.85 14.32 8.72
CA HIS A 250 18.17 14.11 9.29
C HIS A 250 19.10 15.24 8.87
N ASN A 251 19.76 15.88 9.81
CA ASN A 251 20.73 16.91 9.51
C ASN A 251 22.10 16.27 9.19
N THR A 252 22.39 16.19 7.90
CA THR A 252 23.63 15.61 7.37
C THR A 252 24.73 16.64 7.10
N ASP A 253 24.49 17.93 7.37
CA ASP A 253 25.48 18.98 7.18
C ASP A 253 26.54 18.96 8.30
N ARG A 254 27.75 18.47 7.98
CA ARG A 254 28.89 18.38 8.89
C ARG A 254 29.35 19.73 9.45
N LYS A 255 28.96 20.85 8.82
CA LYS A 255 29.28 22.21 9.30
C LYS A 255 28.27 22.72 10.32
N SER A 256 27.10 22.06 10.38
CA SER A 256 26.03 22.45 11.31
C SER A 256 26.38 22.04 12.74
N LYS A 257 26.06 22.91 13.73
CA LYS A 257 26.16 22.58 15.16
C LYS A 257 25.25 21.43 15.58
N SER A 258 24.21 21.17 14.78
CA SER A 258 23.26 20.06 14.95
C SER A 258 23.49 18.93 13.96
N PHE A 259 24.75 18.73 13.51
CA PHE A 259 25.11 17.58 12.67
C PHE A 259 24.72 16.27 13.33
N ASP A 260 24.25 15.30 12.53
CA ASP A 260 23.82 13.96 12.94
C ASP A 260 22.70 13.98 14.00
N THR A 261 21.80 14.95 13.89
CA THR A 261 20.59 15.03 14.69
C THR A 261 19.35 14.91 13.82
N TYR A 262 18.22 14.53 14.44
CA TYR A 262 16.96 14.26 13.78
C TYR A 262 15.90 15.26 14.19
N HIS A 263 15.10 15.72 13.22
CA HIS A 263 14.03 16.66 13.43
C HIS A 263 12.68 16.03 13.08
N PRO A 264 11.99 15.38 14.03
CA PRO A 264 10.66 14.90 13.82
C PRO A 264 9.68 16.07 13.87
N HIS A 265 8.75 16.11 12.90
CA HIS A 265 7.69 17.11 12.85
C HIS A 265 6.40 16.50 12.30
N LEU A 266 5.28 17.15 12.61
CA LEU A 266 3.95 16.67 12.28
C LEU A 266 3.29 17.65 11.30
N HIS A 267 2.91 17.15 10.12
CA HIS A 267 2.05 17.85 9.19
C HIS A 267 0.60 17.45 9.43
N LEU A 268 -0.26 18.42 9.62
CA LEU A 268 -1.69 18.18 9.80
C LEU A 268 -2.50 18.92 8.73
N LEU A 269 -3.29 18.17 7.99
CA LEU A 269 -4.38 18.72 7.19
C LEU A 269 -5.64 18.72 8.05
N MET A 270 -6.20 19.90 8.30
CA MET A 270 -7.35 20.08 9.21
C MET A 270 -8.53 20.70 8.49
N CYS A 271 -9.75 20.19 8.73
CA CYS A 271 -10.98 20.89 8.33
C CYS A 271 -11.56 21.70 9.51
N VAL A 272 -11.94 22.92 9.21
CA VAL A 272 -12.52 23.88 10.13
C VAL A 272 -13.79 24.49 9.54
N PRO A 273 -14.77 24.95 10.36
CA PRO A 273 -16.01 25.56 9.87
C PRO A 273 -15.78 26.75 8.94
N ALA A 274 -16.72 27.02 8.04
CA ALA A 274 -16.66 28.15 7.10
C ALA A 274 -16.39 29.50 7.77
N GLY A 275 -17.00 29.73 8.94
CA GLY A 275 -16.81 30.94 9.75
C GLY A 275 -15.56 30.97 10.65
N TYR A 276 -14.64 30.02 10.51
CA TYR A 276 -13.46 29.91 11.39
C TYR A 276 -12.67 31.21 11.52
N PHE A 277 -12.38 31.88 10.41
CA PHE A 277 -11.51 33.09 10.39
C PHE A 277 -12.18 34.36 10.92
N SER A 278 -13.50 34.39 11.01
CA SER A 278 -14.28 35.54 11.50
C SER A 278 -14.96 35.27 12.85
N GLY A 279 -14.92 34.03 13.32
CA GLY A 279 -15.63 33.58 14.51
C GLY A 279 -14.75 33.49 15.77
N LYS A 280 -15.39 33.28 16.93
CA LYS A 280 -14.72 33.03 18.23
C LYS A 280 -13.86 31.75 18.23
N GLY A 281 -14.03 30.89 17.22
CA GLY A 281 -13.26 29.66 17.02
C GLY A 281 -11.85 29.88 16.48
N TYR A 282 -11.53 31.06 15.95
CA TYR A 282 -10.23 31.34 15.32
C TYR A 282 -9.07 31.21 16.31
N ILE A 283 -8.12 30.33 16.00
CA ILE A 283 -6.87 30.15 16.75
C ILE A 283 -5.74 30.84 15.99
N ARG A 284 -5.13 31.84 16.61
CA ARG A 284 -3.97 32.56 16.03
C ARG A 284 -2.73 31.67 16.08
N GLN A 285 -1.77 31.91 15.19
CA GLN A 285 -0.52 31.14 15.13
C GLN A 285 0.21 31.09 16.48
N LYS A 286 0.29 32.22 17.20
CA LYS A 286 0.89 32.27 18.55
C LYS A 286 0.13 31.38 19.54
N GLU A 287 -1.17 31.32 19.45
CA GLU A 287 -2.01 30.46 20.31
C GLU A 287 -1.81 28.98 19.98
N TRP A 288 -1.70 28.64 18.68
CA TRP A 288 -1.30 27.30 18.24
C TRP A 288 0.06 26.89 18.83
N ALA A 289 1.05 27.80 18.82
CA ALA A 289 2.37 27.54 19.40
C ALA A 289 2.29 27.33 20.92
N THR A 290 1.47 28.10 21.63
CA THR A 290 1.26 27.93 23.08
C THR A 290 0.57 26.62 23.41
N LEU A 291 -0.47 26.24 22.66
CA LEU A 291 -1.14 24.95 22.80
C LEU A 291 -0.15 23.81 22.55
N TRP A 292 0.62 23.90 21.46
CA TRP A 292 1.59 22.88 21.12
C TRP A 292 2.69 22.77 22.20
N GLN A 293 3.22 23.90 22.68
CA GLN A 293 4.18 23.93 23.79
C GLN A 293 3.67 23.17 25.02
N HIS A 294 2.42 23.43 25.41
CA HIS A 294 1.81 22.79 26.57
C HIS A 294 1.68 21.28 26.40
N TYR A 295 1.09 20.82 25.27
CA TYR A 295 0.82 19.39 25.06
C TYR A 295 2.06 18.58 24.69
N ALA A 296 3.01 19.19 23.95
CA ALA A 296 4.31 18.61 23.67
C ALA A 296 5.26 18.68 24.88
N GLY A 297 4.95 19.43 25.93
CA GLY A 297 5.76 19.52 27.16
C GLY A 297 7.16 20.09 26.90
N THR A 298 7.27 21.12 26.02
CA THR A 298 8.56 21.76 25.75
C THR A 298 8.77 22.98 26.65
N GLU A 299 10.00 23.17 27.15
CA GLU A 299 10.38 24.34 27.97
C GLU A 299 10.55 25.61 27.13
N TYR A 300 10.56 25.48 25.81
CA TYR A 300 10.69 26.57 24.84
C TYR A 300 9.42 26.66 23.99
N THR A 301 9.16 27.83 23.40
CA THR A 301 8.08 28.00 22.44
C THR A 301 8.48 27.38 21.10
N PRO A 302 7.84 26.28 20.67
CA PRO A 302 8.17 25.63 19.40
C PRO A 302 7.62 26.42 18.21
N ILE A 303 8.23 26.23 17.04
CA ILE A 303 7.74 26.78 15.80
C ILE A 303 6.49 26.01 15.37
N VAL A 304 5.42 26.76 15.08
CA VAL A 304 4.19 26.22 14.50
C VAL A 304 3.84 27.06 13.28
N GLU A 305 3.76 26.40 12.13
CA GLU A 305 3.35 27.08 10.89
C GLU A 305 1.88 26.73 10.60
N VAL A 306 1.09 27.75 10.26
CA VAL A 306 -0.34 27.61 9.97
C VAL A 306 -0.66 28.31 8.67
N HIS A 307 -1.03 27.52 7.67
CA HIS A 307 -1.40 28.04 6.34
C HIS A 307 -2.85 27.67 6.03
N ALA A 308 -3.67 28.68 5.71
CA ALA A 308 -4.97 28.43 5.10
C ALA A 308 -4.77 28.00 3.65
N ILE A 309 -5.40 26.89 3.24
CA ILE A 309 -5.36 26.46 1.86
C ILE A 309 -6.24 27.41 1.04
N LYS A 310 -5.63 28.07 0.06
CA LYS A 310 -6.26 29.06 -0.82
C LYS A 310 -5.99 28.67 -2.28
N PRO A 311 -6.87 29.10 -3.22
CA PRO A 311 -6.60 29.02 -4.65
C PRO A 311 -5.34 29.81 -5.05
N GLU A 312 -4.73 29.45 -6.18
CA GLU A 312 -3.74 30.30 -6.83
C GLU A 312 -4.43 31.62 -7.27
N GLY A 313 -3.85 32.77 -6.90
CA GLY A 313 -4.46 34.09 -7.14
C GLY A 313 -5.25 34.65 -5.96
N GLY A 314 -5.40 33.94 -4.86
CA GLY A 314 -6.11 34.38 -3.65
C GLY A 314 -7.63 34.14 -3.71
N GLY A 315 -8.36 34.70 -2.75
CA GLY A 315 -9.79 34.46 -2.62
C GLY A 315 -10.15 33.24 -1.72
N ARG A 316 -11.41 32.85 -1.73
CA ARG A 316 -11.89 31.69 -0.97
C ARG A 316 -11.91 30.47 -1.89
N ILE A 317 -11.49 29.32 -1.39
CA ILE A 317 -11.53 28.05 -2.14
C ILE A 317 -12.96 27.69 -2.58
N THR A 318 -13.96 28.16 -1.83
CA THR A 318 -15.39 27.98 -2.14
C THR A 318 -15.89 28.80 -3.33
N ASP A 319 -15.16 29.85 -3.71
CA ASP A 319 -15.58 30.83 -4.71
C ASP A 319 -15.02 30.51 -6.11
N ILE A 320 -14.33 29.38 -6.25
CA ILE A 320 -13.71 28.93 -7.49
C ILE A 320 -14.30 27.62 -7.99
N PRO A 321 -14.21 27.32 -9.30
CA PRO A 321 -14.67 26.06 -9.88
C PRO A 321 -14.04 24.83 -9.20
N ALA A 322 -14.74 23.72 -9.18
CA ALA A 322 -14.31 22.48 -8.52
C ALA A 322 -12.91 22.00 -8.96
N GLU A 323 -12.58 22.17 -10.24
CA GLU A 323 -11.26 21.81 -10.80
C GLU A 323 -10.11 22.64 -10.16
N GLN A 324 -10.33 23.94 -9.94
CA GLN A 324 -9.36 24.81 -9.28
C GLN A 324 -9.28 24.54 -7.77
N GLN A 325 -10.39 24.13 -7.14
CA GLN A 325 -10.37 23.65 -5.76
C GLN A 325 -9.52 22.37 -5.63
N ALA A 326 -9.67 21.44 -6.55
CA ALA A 326 -8.88 20.22 -6.60
C ALA A 326 -7.37 20.53 -6.76
N ALA A 327 -7.00 21.49 -7.60
CA ALA A 327 -5.60 21.93 -7.78
C ALA A 327 -5.01 22.56 -6.50
N ALA A 328 -5.78 23.44 -5.84
CA ALA A 328 -5.36 24.05 -4.56
C ALA A 328 -5.19 23.02 -3.45
N MET A 329 -6.11 22.04 -3.37
CA MET A 329 -6.01 20.92 -2.44
C MET A 329 -4.89 19.95 -2.80
N GLY A 330 -4.55 19.79 -4.07
CA GLY A 330 -3.52 18.90 -4.56
C GLY A 330 -2.15 19.14 -3.91
N LYS A 331 -1.75 20.41 -3.75
CA LYS A 331 -0.48 20.77 -3.07
C LYS A 331 -0.51 20.37 -1.59
N ALA A 332 -1.62 20.62 -0.89
CA ALA A 332 -1.76 20.24 0.51
C ALA A 332 -1.84 18.73 0.71
N CYS A 333 -2.56 18.03 -0.17
CA CYS A 333 -2.60 16.56 -0.18
C CYS A 333 -1.20 15.98 -0.42
N ALA A 334 -0.43 16.55 -1.35
CA ALA A 334 0.95 16.14 -1.61
C ALA A 334 1.85 16.37 -0.39
N GLU A 335 1.66 17.47 0.36
CA GLU A 335 2.44 17.77 1.56
C GLU A 335 2.23 16.73 2.66
N VAL A 336 0.97 16.40 3.00
CA VAL A 336 0.66 15.40 4.03
C VAL A 336 0.88 13.96 3.59
N SER A 337 1.12 13.74 2.29
CA SER A 337 1.40 12.42 1.73
C SER A 337 2.90 12.15 1.58
N LYS A 338 3.76 13.07 2.00
CA LYS A 338 5.21 12.92 1.94
C LYS A 338 5.69 11.68 2.72
N TYR A 339 6.89 11.25 2.39
CA TYR A 339 7.55 10.14 3.06
C TYR A 339 7.78 10.42 4.55
N ALA A 340 7.77 9.36 5.35
CA ALA A 340 8.18 9.45 6.75
C ALA A 340 9.64 9.90 6.93
N ALA A 341 10.52 9.56 5.98
CA ALA A 341 11.87 10.07 5.83
C ALA A 341 12.24 10.09 4.34
N LYS A 342 12.90 11.14 3.87
CA LYS A 342 13.29 11.27 2.45
C LYS A 342 14.50 10.39 2.16
N PRO A 343 14.58 9.74 0.97
CA PRO A 343 15.76 8.92 0.63
C PRO A 343 17.09 9.64 0.77
N GLY A 344 17.15 10.94 0.46
CA GLY A 344 18.37 11.74 0.62
C GLY A 344 18.83 11.94 2.07
N ASP A 345 17.93 11.74 3.05
CA ASP A 345 18.26 11.90 4.48
C ASP A 345 18.94 10.66 5.06
N TYR A 346 18.93 9.50 4.36
CA TYR A 346 19.54 8.25 4.83
C TYR A 346 20.37 7.51 3.78
N ILE A 347 20.27 7.85 2.49
CA ILE A 347 21.16 7.37 1.43
C ILE A 347 22.12 8.51 1.09
N ILE A 348 23.20 8.62 1.86
CA ILE A 348 24.15 9.71 1.82
C ILE A 348 25.37 9.23 1.02
N ALA A 349 25.35 9.43 -0.30
CA ALA A 349 26.38 8.89 -1.20
C ALA A 349 27.81 9.31 -0.83
N ALA A 350 27.99 10.49 -0.24
CA ALA A 350 29.28 11.01 0.17
C ALA A 350 29.81 10.39 1.50
N ASP A 351 28.94 9.67 2.24
CA ASP A 351 29.28 9.15 3.56
C ASP A 351 28.58 7.80 3.81
N PRO A 352 29.18 6.69 3.34
CA PRO A 352 28.60 5.35 3.52
C PRO A 352 28.43 4.94 4.99
N VAL A 353 29.35 5.36 5.87
CA VAL A 353 29.28 5.04 7.31
C VAL A 353 28.10 5.74 7.95
N LEU A 354 27.90 7.03 7.66
CA LEU A 354 26.75 7.79 8.14
C LEU A 354 25.46 7.19 7.57
N SER A 355 25.44 6.77 6.30
CA SER A 355 24.28 6.08 5.70
C SER A 355 23.93 4.81 6.45
N MET A 356 24.89 3.93 6.73
CA MET A 356 24.65 2.70 7.50
C MET A 356 24.08 3.00 8.89
N ASN A 357 24.70 3.94 9.62
CA ASN A 357 24.23 4.31 10.97
C ASN A 357 22.82 4.88 10.94
N THR A 358 22.52 5.74 9.96
CA THR A 358 21.22 6.36 9.80
C THR A 358 20.15 5.34 9.41
N VAL A 359 20.43 4.44 8.46
CA VAL A 359 19.51 3.38 8.04
C VAL A 359 19.20 2.43 9.21
N GLU A 360 20.22 1.97 9.93
CA GLU A 360 20.03 1.11 11.10
C GLU A 360 19.16 1.79 12.16
N LEU A 361 19.45 3.06 12.47
CA LEU A 361 18.69 3.84 13.42
C LEU A 361 17.23 4.01 12.98
N LEU A 362 16.99 4.50 11.77
CA LEU A 362 15.65 4.73 11.26
C LEU A 362 14.85 3.43 11.13
N ASP A 363 15.47 2.35 10.69
CA ASP A 363 14.84 1.03 10.62
C ASP A 363 14.33 0.58 11.98
N LYS A 364 15.10 0.80 13.04
CA LYS A 364 14.75 0.49 14.42
C LYS A 364 13.72 1.49 15.00
N MET A 365 13.92 2.79 14.78
CA MET A 365 13.09 3.82 15.40
C MET A 365 11.73 3.98 14.73
N LEU A 366 11.60 3.65 13.45
CA LEU A 366 10.32 3.71 12.72
C LEU A 366 9.58 2.37 12.70
N ASP A 367 10.18 1.27 13.20
CA ASP A 367 9.52 -0.04 13.24
C ASP A 367 8.22 0.03 14.05
N LYS A 368 7.16 -0.58 13.51
CA LYS A 368 5.80 -0.67 14.11
C LYS A 368 5.16 0.69 14.48
N ARG A 369 5.76 1.83 14.12
CA ARG A 369 5.18 3.16 14.34
C ARG A 369 4.32 3.58 13.18
N ARG A 370 3.08 3.99 13.48
CA ARG A 370 2.15 4.50 12.48
C ARG A 370 2.42 5.97 12.20
N MET A 371 2.93 6.28 11.01
CA MET A 371 3.35 7.63 10.65
C MET A 371 2.17 8.50 10.20
N THR A 372 1.04 7.92 9.83
CA THR A 372 -0.17 8.62 9.42
C THR A 372 -1.37 8.24 10.28
N SER A 373 -2.28 9.18 10.53
CA SER A 373 -3.49 8.89 11.33
C SER A 373 -4.61 9.90 11.03
N TRP A 374 -5.82 9.39 10.81
CA TRP A 374 -7.04 10.17 10.69
C TRP A 374 -7.67 10.45 12.06
N GLY A 375 -8.33 11.63 12.20
CA GLY A 375 -9.09 11.98 13.41
C GLY A 375 -10.33 12.83 13.10
N GLY A 376 -11.25 12.89 14.07
CA GLY A 376 -12.54 13.59 13.92
C GLY A 376 -13.35 13.06 12.74
N VAL A 377 -14.16 13.90 12.13
CA VAL A 377 -15.05 13.53 11.01
C VAL A 377 -14.32 12.88 9.84
N LEU A 378 -13.04 13.23 9.60
CA LEU A 378 -12.27 12.64 8.50
C LEU A 378 -11.98 11.15 8.73
N LYS A 379 -11.86 10.72 9.98
CA LYS A 379 -11.71 9.30 10.34
C LYS A 379 -12.99 8.52 10.00
N ASP A 380 -14.15 9.09 10.31
CA ASP A 380 -15.43 8.45 10.06
C ASP A 380 -15.70 8.34 8.56
N ILE A 381 -15.38 9.39 7.80
CA ILE A 381 -15.46 9.39 6.34
C ILE A 381 -14.50 8.37 5.73
N ALA A 382 -13.25 8.31 6.16
CA ALA A 382 -12.28 7.32 5.67
C ALA A 382 -12.76 5.89 5.91
N LYS A 383 -13.40 5.63 7.07
CA LYS A 383 -14.03 4.34 7.38
C LYS A 383 -15.25 4.06 6.49
N ALA A 384 -16.11 5.05 6.28
CA ALA A 384 -17.30 4.92 5.42
C ALA A 384 -16.92 4.64 3.96
N LEU A 385 -15.83 5.24 3.48
CA LEU A 385 -15.26 4.98 2.15
C LEU A 385 -14.51 3.64 2.07
N GLN A 386 -14.40 2.89 3.16
CA GLN A 386 -13.69 1.60 3.24
C GLN A 386 -12.24 1.70 2.69
N LEU A 387 -11.56 2.81 2.99
CA LEU A 387 -10.21 3.02 2.50
C LEU A 387 -9.25 1.99 3.08
N ASP A 388 -8.40 1.44 2.21
CA ASP A 388 -7.35 0.51 2.59
C ASP A 388 -6.24 1.22 3.39
N ASP A 389 -5.49 0.44 4.20
CA ASP A 389 -4.39 1.00 4.99
C ASP A 389 -3.29 1.58 4.09
N PRO A 390 -2.97 2.88 4.18
CA PRO A 390 -1.96 3.49 3.32
C PRO A 390 -0.54 2.95 3.58
N GLU A 391 -0.28 2.39 4.77
CA GLU A 391 1.05 1.89 5.14
C GLU A 391 1.23 0.40 4.84
N GLY A 392 0.20 -0.42 5.07
CA GLY A 392 0.25 -1.88 4.95
C GLY A 392 -0.54 -2.47 3.78
N GLY A 393 -1.42 -1.70 3.16
CA GLY A 393 -2.35 -2.18 2.14
C GLY A 393 -1.73 -2.34 0.74
N ASP A 394 -2.59 -2.47 -0.26
CA ASP A 394 -2.19 -2.63 -1.66
C ASP A 394 -1.38 -1.43 -2.16
N LEU A 395 -0.28 -1.68 -2.88
CA LEU A 395 0.58 -0.67 -3.51
C LEU A 395 0.48 -0.65 -5.04
N ILE A 396 -0.30 -1.55 -5.62
CA ILE A 396 -0.50 -1.68 -7.07
C ILE A 396 -1.69 -0.82 -7.49
N HIS A 397 -2.87 -1.09 -6.93
CA HIS A 397 -4.11 -0.44 -7.31
C HIS A 397 -4.31 0.83 -6.46
N ILE A 398 -3.90 1.96 -7.02
CA ILE A 398 -4.05 3.27 -6.40
C ILE A 398 -5.21 4.00 -7.07
N ASP A 399 -6.12 4.55 -6.28
CA ASP A 399 -7.37 5.18 -6.75
C ASP A 399 -7.18 6.30 -7.79
N GLU A 400 -6.01 6.94 -7.85
CA GLU A 400 -5.69 7.95 -8.88
C GLU A 400 -5.70 7.41 -10.32
N GLU A 401 -5.48 6.12 -10.45
CA GLU A 401 -5.35 5.45 -11.75
C GLU A 401 -6.71 4.92 -12.23
N GLN A 402 -7.76 4.98 -11.40
CA GLN A 402 -9.07 4.40 -11.69
C GLN A 402 -10.08 5.37 -12.33
N SER A 403 -9.76 6.66 -12.45
CA SER A 403 -10.70 7.68 -12.96
C SER A 403 -10.77 7.80 -14.48
N ALA A 404 -10.08 6.97 -15.24
CA ALA A 404 -10.27 6.93 -16.68
C ALA A 404 -11.61 6.28 -17.01
N ASP A 405 -12.38 6.98 -17.81
CA ASP A 405 -13.70 6.64 -18.33
C ASP A 405 -13.79 5.14 -18.67
N GLN A 406 -14.67 4.42 -17.99
CA GLN A 406 -14.78 2.98 -18.11
C GLN A 406 -15.67 2.66 -19.30
N THR A 407 -15.15 2.92 -20.50
CA THR A 407 -15.72 2.31 -21.69
C THR A 407 -15.58 0.79 -21.59
N ALA A 408 -16.63 0.10 -21.99
CA ALA A 408 -16.82 -1.34 -21.82
C ALA A 408 -15.86 -2.24 -22.64
N GLU A 409 -14.59 -1.87 -22.76
CA GLU A 409 -13.59 -2.73 -23.37
C GLU A 409 -13.28 -3.91 -22.42
N LEU A 410 -13.60 -5.10 -22.89
CA LEU A 410 -13.37 -6.34 -22.15
C LEU A 410 -11.91 -6.81 -22.21
N LEU A 411 -11.16 -6.30 -23.17
CA LEU A 411 -9.76 -6.68 -23.43
C LEU A 411 -8.86 -5.45 -23.41
N ALA A 412 -7.68 -5.60 -22.83
CA ALA A 412 -6.63 -4.59 -22.79
C ALA A 412 -5.30 -5.15 -23.25
N GLN A 413 -4.38 -4.26 -23.64
CA GLN A 413 -2.99 -4.60 -23.89
C GLN A 413 -2.18 -4.40 -22.61
N TYR A 414 -1.41 -5.41 -22.25
CA TYR A 414 -0.49 -5.40 -21.13
C TYR A 414 0.95 -5.41 -21.62
N VAL A 415 1.81 -4.62 -21.00
CA VAL A 415 3.24 -4.55 -21.30
C VAL A 415 4.04 -4.79 -20.04
N ALA A 416 4.87 -5.80 -20.04
CA ALA A 416 5.76 -6.10 -18.93
C ALA A 416 7.15 -5.49 -19.15
N TYR A 417 7.71 -4.93 -18.09
CA TYR A 417 9.04 -4.36 -18.03
C TYR A 417 9.86 -5.04 -16.93
N CYS A 418 11.13 -5.36 -17.25
CA CYS A 418 12.09 -5.82 -16.26
C CYS A 418 13.21 -4.80 -16.07
N TRP A 419 13.70 -4.72 -14.86
CA TRP A 419 14.88 -3.94 -14.55
C TRP A 419 16.15 -4.58 -15.15
N ALA A 420 16.80 -3.92 -16.06
CA ALA A 420 18.04 -4.37 -16.68
C ALA A 420 19.23 -3.70 -15.95
N LEU A 421 20.01 -4.49 -15.21
CA LEU A 421 21.14 -3.98 -14.43
C LEU A 421 22.16 -3.25 -15.29
N GLY A 422 22.54 -3.81 -16.44
CA GLY A 422 23.50 -3.22 -17.38
C GLY A 422 23.03 -1.88 -17.95
N ALA A 423 21.75 -1.76 -18.29
CA ALA A 423 21.17 -0.53 -18.80
C ALA A 423 20.81 0.46 -17.68
N ARG A 424 20.72 0.01 -16.44
CA ARG A 424 20.19 0.75 -15.30
C ARG A 424 18.84 1.40 -15.60
N ASP A 425 17.97 0.62 -16.28
CA ASP A 425 16.64 1.06 -16.69
C ASP A 425 15.67 -0.11 -16.84
N TYR A 426 14.37 0.21 -16.97
CA TYR A 426 13.35 -0.77 -17.24
C TYR A 426 13.24 -1.01 -18.75
N LEU A 427 13.50 -2.23 -19.19
CA LEU A 427 13.36 -2.65 -20.58
C LEU A 427 12.11 -3.51 -20.76
N PRO A 428 11.40 -3.37 -21.89
CA PRO A 428 10.23 -4.18 -22.17
C PRO A 428 10.63 -5.65 -22.37
N GLN A 429 9.82 -6.57 -21.87
CA GLN A 429 10.04 -8.02 -21.96
C GLN A 429 9.04 -8.67 -22.89
N TYR A 430 7.76 -8.40 -22.71
CA TYR A 430 6.69 -8.92 -23.55
C TYR A 430 5.46 -8.03 -23.54
N GLN A 431 4.59 -8.27 -24.51
CA GLN A 431 3.25 -7.74 -24.56
C GLN A 431 2.24 -8.88 -24.61
N ARG A 432 1.09 -8.71 -23.99
CA ARG A 432 -0.02 -9.64 -24.09
C ARG A 432 -1.34 -8.89 -24.20
N THR A 433 -2.34 -9.52 -24.82
CA THR A 433 -3.73 -9.09 -24.73
C THR A 433 -4.44 -9.96 -23.70
N GLY A 434 -5.18 -9.35 -22.81
CA GLY A 434 -5.90 -10.04 -21.76
C GLY A 434 -7.17 -9.30 -21.36
N PRO A 435 -8.02 -9.88 -20.50
CA PRO A 435 -9.18 -9.18 -19.99
C PRO A 435 -8.77 -7.92 -19.22
N THR A 436 -9.56 -6.86 -19.30
CA THR A 436 -9.34 -5.66 -18.48
C THR A 436 -9.50 -6.00 -17.01
N GLU A 437 -8.87 -5.23 -16.12
CA GLU A 437 -9.05 -5.38 -14.66
C GLU A 437 -10.53 -5.36 -14.26
N GLN A 438 -11.34 -4.54 -14.94
CA GLN A 438 -12.79 -4.51 -14.75
C GLN A 438 -13.46 -5.82 -15.16
N ALA A 439 -13.09 -6.39 -16.30
CA ALA A 439 -13.60 -7.69 -16.76
C ALA A 439 -13.21 -8.81 -15.79
N GLU A 440 -11.97 -8.81 -15.27
CA GLU A 440 -11.51 -9.76 -14.26
C GLU A 440 -12.29 -9.62 -12.94
N ARG A 441 -12.51 -8.39 -12.48
CA ARG A 441 -13.34 -8.11 -11.28
C ARG A 441 -14.79 -8.59 -11.46
N LEU A 442 -15.38 -8.36 -12.63
CA LEU A 442 -16.74 -8.83 -12.95
C LEU A 442 -16.80 -10.36 -13.00
N ALA A 443 -15.83 -11.02 -13.64
CA ALA A 443 -15.71 -12.47 -13.68
C ALA A 443 -15.57 -13.05 -12.28
N ALA A 444 -14.66 -12.51 -11.45
CA ALA A 444 -14.47 -12.94 -10.07
C ALA A 444 -15.72 -12.69 -9.20
N ALA A 445 -16.46 -11.63 -9.46
CA ALA A 445 -17.74 -11.38 -8.77
C ALA A 445 -18.83 -12.37 -9.20
N ALA A 446 -18.88 -12.71 -10.50
CA ALA A 446 -19.79 -13.73 -11.02
C ALA A 446 -19.48 -15.12 -10.44
N ASP A 447 -18.20 -15.49 -10.37
CA ASP A 447 -17.76 -16.76 -9.77
C ASP A 447 -18.09 -16.82 -8.26
N ARG A 448 -17.87 -15.74 -7.51
CA ARG A 448 -18.30 -15.66 -6.10
C ARG A 448 -19.83 -15.82 -5.95
N ARG A 449 -20.61 -15.23 -6.87
CA ARG A 449 -22.08 -15.41 -6.88
C ARG A 449 -22.47 -16.85 -7.18
N ARG A 450 -21.82 -17.50 -8.17
CA ARG A 450 -22.01 -18.92 -8.50
C ARG A 450 -21.67 -19.82 -7.34
N LEU A 451 -20.54 -19.59 -6.67
CA LEU A 451 -20.12 -20.36 -5.48
C LEU A 451 -21.09 -20.19 -4.31
N ARG A 452 -21.60 -18.95 -4.08
CA ARG A 452 -22.62 -18.70 -3.05
C ARG A 452 -23.94 -19.39 -3.38
N ALA A 453 -24.37 -19.30 -4.64
CA ALA A 453 -25.59 -19.97 -5.11
C ALA A 453 -25.47 -21.50 -5.01
N GLY A 454 -24.31 -22.06 -5.40
CA GLY A 454 -24.02 -23.49 -5.26
C GLY A 454 -24.06 -23.97 -3.80
N ARG A 455 -23.44 -23.20 -2.89
CA ARG A 455 -23.47 -23.50 -1.44
C ARG A 455 -24.89 -23.38 -0.87
N ALA A 456 -25.66 -22.40 -1.31
CA ALA A 456 -27.06 -22.27 -0.90
C ALA A 456 -27.91 -23.40 -1.42
N ALA A 457 -27.71 -23.82 -2.68
CA ALA A 457 -28.43 -24.95 -3.28
C ALA A 457 -28.07 -26.28 -2.57
N ALA A 458 -26.79 -26.50 -2.24
CA ALA A 458 -26.36 -27.66 -1.47
C ALA A 458 -26.99 -27.66 -0.07
N ALA A 459 -26.99 -26.52 0.62
CA ALA A 459 -27.62 -26.40 1.95
C ALA A 459 -29.14 -26.63 1.91
N ILE A 460 -29.82 -26.20 0.82
CA ILE A 460 -31.24 -26.48 0.61
C ILE A 460 -31.44 -27.99 0.38
N GLY A 461 -30.59 -28.61 -0.43
CA GLY A 461 -30.66 -30.07 -0.68
C GLY A 461 -30.43 -30.88 0.59
N GLU A 462 -29.42 -30.53 1.39
CA GLU A 462 -29.17 -31.16 2.70
C GLU A 462 -30.36 -30.95 3.66
N PHE A 463 -30.91 -29.76 3.68
CA PHE A 463 -32.10 -29.46 4.50
C PHE A 463 -33.31 -30.28 4.04
N GLN A 464 -33.56 -30.39 2.72
CA GLN A 464 -34.64 -31.18 2.18
C GLN A 464 -34.48 -32.67 2.52
N ALA A 465 -33.28 -33.23 2.36
CA ALA A 465 -32.99 -34.59 2.73
C ALA A 465 -33.22 -34.87 4.23
N ALA A 466 -32.85 -33.90 5.08
CA ALA A 466 -33.09 -33.96 6.52
C ALA A 466 -34.62 -33.92 6.83
N MET A 467 -35.38 -33.08 6.12
CA MET A 467 -36.82 -33.02 6.29
C MET A 467 -37.52 -34.27 5.82
N ASP A 468 -37.09 -34.85 4.68
CA ASP A 468 -37.62 -36.12 4.20
C ASP A 468 -37.39 -37.24 5.22
N THR A 469 -36.20 -37.24 5.89
CA THR A 469 -35.89 -38.17 6.97
C THR A 469 -36.81 -37.97 8.18
N VAL A 470 -37.06 -36.70 8.59
CA VAL A 470 -37.97 -36.36 9.69
C VAL A 470 -39.39 -36.84 9.38
N ASP A 471 -39.85 -36.62 8.14
CA ASP A 471 -41.19 -37.10 7.70
C ASP A 471 -41.34 -38.62 7.80
N ILE A 472 -40.31 -39.38 7.43
CA ILE A 472 -40.26 -40.83 7.57
C ILE A 472 -40.37 -41.23 9.06
N TYR A 473 -39.62 -40.59 9.93
CA TYR A 473 -39.66 -40.86 11.37
C TYR A 473 -41.00 -40.51 12.00
N MET A 474 -41.57 -39.37 11.60
CA MET A 474 -42.92 -38.95 12.08
C MET A 474 -44.01 -39.90 11.65
N GLN A 475 -43.94 -40.42 10.40
CA GLN A 475 -44.85 -41.45 9.93
C GLN A 475 -44.68 -42.78 10.72
N ALA A 476 -43.46 -43.18 10.96
CA ALA A 476 -43.17 -44.35 11.77
C ALA A 476 -43.68 -44.24 13.22
N ALA A 477 -43.66 -43.00 13.79
CA ALA A 477 -44.21 -42.67 15.09
C ALA A 477 -45.73 -42.53 15.14
N GLY A 478 -46.43 -42.69 14.00
CA GLY A 478 -47.90 -42.62 13.91
C GLY A 478 -48.48 -41.21 13.92
N TRP A 479 -47.67 -40.19 13.59
CA TRP A 479 -48.15 -38.82 13.48
C TRP A 479 -49.04 -38.63 12.27
N ASP A 480 -50.12 -37.87 12.44
CA ASP A 480 -50.99 -37.55 11.30
C ASP A 480 -50.36 -36.45 10.41
N THR A 481 -50.88 -36.33 9.19
CA THR A 481 -50.39 -35.37 8.18
C THR A 481 -50.49 -33.90 8.64
N ARG A 482 -51.40 -33.57 9.53
CA ARG A 482 -51.56 -32.19 10.05
C ARG A 482 -50.47 -31.86 11.04
N GLU A 483 -50.12 -32.81 11.91
CA GLU A 483 -49.05 -32.66 12.87
C GLU A 483 -47.69 -32.56 12.17
N GLN A 484 -47.45 -33.36 11.14
CA GLN A 484 -46.28 -33.33 10.28
C GLN A 484 -46.12 -31.97 9.59
N VAL A 485 -47.18 -31.44 8.98
CA VAL A 485 -47.18 -30.13 8.30
C VAL A 485 -46.91 -29.00 9.29
N LYS A 486 -47.48 -29.05 10.48
CA LYS A 486 -47.24 -28.04 11.53
C LYS A 486 -45.79 -28.06 12.01
N ALA A 487 -45.25 -29.25 12.32
CA ALA A 487 -43.86 -29.41 12.73
C ALA A 487 -42.88 -28.96 11.62
N ALA A 488 -43.14 -29.28 10.36
CA ALA A 488 -42.33 -28.84 9.22
C ALA A 488 -42.37 -27.31 9.03
N GLN A 489 -43.51 -26.68 9.26
CA GLN A 489 -43.66 -25.22 9.21
C GLN A 489 -42.89 -24.55 10.36
N GLU A 490 -42.95 -25.06 11.56
CA GLU A 490 -42.20 -24.54 12.71
C GLU A 490 -40.69 -24.69 12.51
N LEU A 491 -40.21 -25.83 12.01
CA LEU A 491 -38.77 -26.05 11.74
C LEU A 491 -38.20 -25.07 10.71
N ARG A 492 -38.98 -24.72 9.66
CA ARG A 492 -38.55 -23.76 8.62
C ARG A 492 -38.32 -22.35 9.14
N THR A 493 -38.86 -21.98 10.29
CA THR A 493 -38.71 -20.66 10.91
C THR A 493 -37.52 -20.57 11.86
N LEU A 494 -36.85 -21.69 12.15
CA LEU A 494 -35.77 -21.77 13.15
C LEU A 494 -34.35 -21.63 12.52
N PRO A 495 -33.37 -21.14 13.27
CA PRO A 495 -31.96 -21.18 12.83
C PRO A 495 -31.48 -22.62 12.61
N ARG A 496 -30.63 -22.83 11.59
CA ARG A 496 -30.11 -24.13 11.17
C ARG A 496 -29.59 -25.01 12.34
N ALA A 497 -28.81 -24.43 13.24
CA ALA A 497 -28.26 -25.15 14.40
C ALA A 497 -29.37 -25.70 15.35
N VAL A 498 -30.50 -24.99 15.44
CA VAL A 498 -31.65 -25.41 16.25
C VAL A 498 -32.41 -26.53 15.53
N ILE A 499 -32.50 -26.48 14.21
CA ILE A 499 -33.11 -27.50 13.38
C ILE A 499 -32.32 -28.82 13.50
N GLU A 500 -31.01 -28.78 13.32
CA GLU A 500 -30.12 -29.94 13.42
C GLU A 500 -30.20 -30.59 14.81
N LYS A 501 -30.26 -29.80 15.88
CA LYS A 501 -30.44 -30.29 17.24
C LYS A 501 -31.81 -30.98 17.41
N ARG A 502 -32.91 -30.41 16.92
CA ARG A 502 -34.23 -31.03 17.01
C ARG A 502 -34.36 -32.29 16.19
N ILE A 503 -33.76 -32.35 15.00
CA ILE A 503 -33.71 -33.57 14.17
C ILE A 503 -32.99 -34.67 14.97
N SER A 504 -31.85 -34.39 15.60
CA SER A 504 -31.14 -35.35 16.45
C SER A 504 -31.98 -35.80 17.66
N GLU A 505 -32.77 -34.91 18.27
CA GLU A 505 -33.68 -35.23 19.37
C GLU A 505 -34.85 -36.13 18.88
N TYR A 506 -35.40 -35.89 17.72
CA TYR A 506 -36.42 -36.76 17.10
C TYR A 506 -35.84 -38.11 16.73
N GLN A 507 -34.67 -38.17 16.15
CA GLN A 507 -33.99 -39.45 15.83
C GLN A 507 -33.68 -40.30 17.07
N ALA A 508 -33.33 -39.65 18.19
CA ALA A 508 -33.05 -40.34 19.44
C ALA A 508 -34.33 -40.83 20.18
N ALA A 509 -35.49 -40.20 19.89
CA ALA A 509 -36.77 -40.56 20.55
C ALA A 509 -37.56 -41.68 19.84
N ILE A 510 -37.14 -42.08 18.64
CA ILE A 510 -37.84 -43.07 17.82
C ILE A 510 -37.04 -44.36 17.75
N GLU A 511 -37.51 -45.44 18.33
CA GLU A 511 -37.00 -46.78 18.07
C GLU A 511 -37.43 -47.20 16.66
N LEU A 512 -36.47 -47.43 15.76
CA LEU A 512 -36.71 -47.90 14.42
C LEU A 512 -37.28 -49.34 14.47
N PRO A 513 -38.33 -49.67 13.66
CA PRO A 513 -38.77 -51.06 13.55
C PRO A 513 -37.66 -51.99 13.12
N GLU A 514 -37.61 -53.20 13.67
CA GLU A 514 -36.66 -54.24 13.29
C GLU A 514 -36.67 -54.45 11.76
N GLY A 515 -35.49 -54.24 11.13
CA GLY A 515 -35.30 -54.44 9.69
C GLY A 515 -35.11 -53.16 8.88
N TRP A 516 -35.07 -51.96 9.50
CA TRP A 516 -34.71 -50.71 8.85
C TRP A 516 -33.22 -50.40 9.00
N GLU A 517 -32.48 -50.59 7.92
CA GLU A 517 -31.06 -50.13 7.89
C GLU A 517 -30.98 -48.64 7.52
N GLU A 518 -30.26 -47.88 8.33
CA GLU A 518 -29.88 -46.50 8.02
C GLU A 518 -29.14 -46.46 6.69
N LYS A 519 -29.70 -45.96 5.64
CA LYS A 519 -28.93 -45.56 4.46
C LYS A 519 -28.10 -44.35 4.84
N LYS A 520 -26.82 -44.60 5.18
CA LYS A 520 -25.84 -43.50 5.28
C LYS A 520 -25.72 -42.77 3.95
N PRO A 521 -25.65 -41.41 3.97
CA PRO A 521 -25.50 -40.60 2.78
C PRO A 521 -24.20 -40.87 2.02
#